data_9615a8e80593d54be357a934a5172d6f
#
_entry.id   9615a8e80593d54be357a934a5172d6f
#
_cell.length_a   1.000
_cell.length_b   1.000
_cell.length_c   1.000
_cell.angle_alpha   90.00
_cell.angle_beta   90.00
_cell.angle_gamma   90.00
#
_symmetry.space_group_name_H-M   'P 1'
#
loop_
_entity.id
_entity.type
_entity.pdbx_description
1 polymer ?
#
loop_
_entity_poly.entity_id
_entity_poly.type
_entity_poly.pdbx_seq_one_letter_code
_entity_poly.pdbx_strand_id
1 'polypeptide(L)'
;MLDRVAAILKRRGIVGSAIMAVDRATRPFGLSLISFTRLGAVPPLPDSAASKSKFDEIATGNLWGSSESLSGAGSEILRTERYREALIRLVQERGFRSMFDAPCGDLNWMHLALEKMDVDYEGGDISPSLIDMNQERFPELKFIEFDITGDPFPAAHVWHCRDCLFHLSYRDVDLALRNFAKSDIPYALITNHRGLIRNVDIETGGWRYIDLRRAPFNLPAPETMLDDYNPGDLPRYVGLWTRKQIAQALSGDGQANRALEAEGQH
;
A
#
# COMPACT_ATOMS: atom_id res chain seq x y z
N MET A 1 28.14 -15.80 0.72
CA MET A 1 27.53 -15.40 2.02
C MET A 1 28.20 -14.17 2.61
N LEU A 2 29.53 -14.11 2.67
CA LEU A 2 30.32 -12.97 3.16
C LEU A 2 30.12 -11.68 2.34
N ASP A 3 30.04 -11.79 1.02
CA ASP A 3 29.85 -10.63 0.13
C ASP A 3 28.49 -9.93 0.31
N ARG A 4 27.42 -10.69 0.61
CA ARG A 4 26.10 -10.13 0.94
C ARG A 4 26.11 -9.38 2.27
N VAL A 5 26.85 -9.90 3.27
CA VAL A 5 26.97 -9.23 4.57
C VAL A 5 27.79 -7.95 4.43
N ALA A 6 28.87 -7.97 3.65
CA ALA A 6 29.69 -6.79 3.37
C ALA A 6 28.90 -5.70 2.62
N ALA A 7 28.04 -6.07 1.66
CA ALA A 7 27.18 -5.14 0.95
C ALA A 7 26.14 -4.49 1.87
N ILE A 8 25.54 -5.25 2.79
CA ILE A 8 24.58 -4.74 3.79
C ILE A 8 25.25 -3.77 4.76
N LEU A 9 26.45 -4.10 5.26
CA LEU A 9 27.24 -3.26 6.14
C LEU A 9 27.63 -1.95 5.47
N LYS A 10 28.03 -2.00 4.20
CA LYS A 10 28.42 -0.82 3.40
C LYS A 10 27.24 0.12 3.15
N ARG A 11 26.03 -0.42 2.96
CA ARG A 11 24.82 0.35 2.63
C ARG A 11 24.13 0.95 3.86
N ARG A 12 24.21 0.33 5.04
CA ARG A 12 23.41 0.69 6.23
C ARG A 12 24.24 1.04 7.48
N GLY A 13 25.55 0.88 7.43
CA GLY A 13 26.46 1.07 8.58
C GLY A 13 26.29 -0.02 9.65
N ILE A 14 27.22 -0.03 10.62
CA ILE A 14 27.27 -1.05 11.71
C ILE A 14 26.00 -0.97 12.59
N VAL A 15 25.55 0.25 12.90
CA VAL A 15 24.35 0.48 13.73
C VAL A 15 23.08 -0.01 13.07
N GLY A 16 22.89 0.29 11.79
CA GLY A 16 21.71 -0.19 11.02
C GLY A 16 21.68 -1.71 10.88
N SER A 17 22.86 -2.34 10.77
CA SER A 17 22.97 -3.79 10.69
C SER A 17 22.71 -4.48 12.03
N ALA A 18 23.14 -3.88 13.15
CA ALA A 18 22.85 -4.36 14.49
C ALA A 18 21.34 -4.27 14.82
N ILE A 19 20.70 -3.16 14.48
CA ILE A 19 19.25 -2.96 14.63
C ILE A 19 18.47 -4.04 13.87
N MET A 20 18.87 -4.38 12.63
CA MET A 20 18.24 -5.45 11.86
C MET A 20 18.43 -6.84 12.46
N ALA A 21 19.59 -7.13 13.06
CA ALA A 21 19.84 -8.41 13.71
C ALA A 21 18.96 -8.58 14.95
N VAL A 22 18.83 -7.55 15.76
CA VAL A 22 17.96 -7.56 16.95
C VAL A 22 16.48 -7.62 16.53
N ASP A 23 16.06 -6.84 15.53
CA ASP A 23 14.71 -6.89 14.98
C ASP A 23 14.35 -8.29 14.47
N ARG A 24 15.28 -8.96 13.77
CA ARG A 24 15.08 -10.33 13.30
C ARG A 24 14.94 -11.34 14.44
N ALA A 25 15.66 -11.14 15.54
CA ALA A 25 15.58 -12.00 16.73
C ALA A 25 14.30 -11.78 17.54
N THR A 26 13.75 -10.57 17.53
CA THR A 26 12.56 -10.21 18.31
C THR A 26 11.24 -10.40 17.55
N ARG A 27 11.26 -10.51 16.21
CA ARG A 27 10.09 -10.75 15.36
C ARG A 27 9.22 -11.95 15.74
N PRO A 28 9.78 -13.13 16.10
CA PRO A 28 8.96 -14.27 16.51
C PRO A 28 8.09 -13.95 17.74
N PHE A 29 8.50 -12.97 18.55
CA PHE A 29 7.77 -12.51 19.75
C PHE A 29 6.84 -11.32 19.45
N GLY A 30 6.66 -10.95 18.17
CA GLY A 30 5.80 -9.82 17.77
C GLY A 30 6.38 -8.44 18.08
N LEU A 31 7.68 -8.35 18.38
CA LEU A 31 8.39 -7.10 18.65
C LEU A 31 9.21 -6.72 17.41
N SER A 32 9.05 -5.50 16.89
CA SER A 32 9.89 -4.96 15.84
C SER A 32 10.54 -3.65 16.28
N LEU A 33 11.87 -3.68 16.37
CA LEU A 33 12.69 -2.51 16.72
C LEU A 33 12.73 -1.46 15.59
N ILE A 34 12.53 -1.89 14.34
CA ILE A 34 12.51 -0.98 13.19
C ILE A 34 11.31 -0.05 13.27
N SER A 35 10.18 -0.50 13.82
CA SER A 35 9.02 0.35 14.07
C SER A 35 9.29 1.48 15.07
N PHE A 36 10.23 1.30 16.01
CA PHE A 36 10.57 2.31 17.00
C PHE A 36 11.60 3.35 16.49
N THR A 37 12.51 2.96 15.62
CA THR A 37 13.60 3.85 15.16
C THR A 37 13.21 4.75 13.98
N ARG A 38 12.08 4.46 13.29
CA ARG A 38 11.51 5.31 12.23
C ARG A 38 10.33 6.17 12.69
N LEU A 39 10.02 6.19 13.97
CA LEU A 39 9.13 7.17 14.61
C LEU A 39 9.79 8.55 14.75
N GLY A 40 10.69 8.91 13.82
CA GLY A 40 11.12 10.28 13.62
C GLY A 40 9.94 11.08 13.11
N ALA A 41 9.39 11.91 13.99
CA ALA A 41 8.26 12.77 13.73
C ALA A 41 8.43 13.55 12.41
N VAL A 42 7.59 13.23 11.43
CA VAL A 42 7.26 14.17 10.37
C VAL A 42 6.08 14.99 10.89
N PRO A 43 6.15 16.34 10.89
CA PRO A 43 5.09 17.19 11.41
C PRO A 43 3.77 17.04 10.65
N PRO A 44 2.63 17.34 11.29
CA PRO A 44 1.30 17.18 10.70
C PRO A 44 1.04 18.12 9.54
N LEU A 45 0.35 17.61 8.52
CA LEU A 45 -0.27 18.42 7.50
C LEU A 45 -1.78 18.11 7.47
N PRO A 46 -2.64 19.11 7.59
CA PRO A 46 -4.08 18.94 7.39
C PRO A 46 -4.46 19.23 5.94
N ASP A 47 -5.41 18.42 5.40
CA ASP A 47 -6.13 18.69 4.18
C ASP A 47 -5.77 17.81 2.95
N SER A 48 -6.77 17.48 2.09
CA SER A 48 -6.56 16.69 0.86
C SER A 48 -5.61 17.39 -0.13
N ALA A 49 -5.68 18.71 -0.22
CA ALA A 49 -4.72 19.53 -0.97
C ALA A 49 -3.30 19.38 -0.44
N ALA A 50 -3.14 19.23 0.88
CA ALA A 50 -1.86 18.99 1.53
C ALA A 50 -1.33 17.58 1.25
N SER A 51 -2.18 16.56 1.18
CA SER A 51 -1.79 15.20 0.80
C SER A 51 -1.29 15.15 -0.65
N LYS A 52 -1.99 15.81 -1.58
CA LYS A 52 -1.59 15.95 -2.98
C LYS A 52 -0.20 16.58 -3.11
N SER A 53 -0.02 17.77 -2.52
CA SER A 53 1.27 18.48 -2.51
C SER A 53 2.38 17.63 -1.89
N LYS A 54 2.08 16.90 -0.81
CA LYS A 54 3.03 16.07 -0.10
C LYS A 54 3.52 14.89 -0.93
N PHE A 55 2.62 14.13 -1.56
CA PHE A 55 2.98 12.99 -2.39
C PHE A 55 3.65 13.42 -3.69
N ASP A 56 3.27 14.54 -4.26
CA ASP A 56 3.94 15.11 -5.43
C ASP A 56 5.38 15.56 -5.11
N GLU A 57 5.60 16.21 -3.95
CA GLU A 57 6.95 16.54 -3.45
C GLU A 57 7.80 15.28 -3.20
N ILE A 58 7.21 14.23 -2.63
CA ILE A 58 7.90 12.95 -2.40
C ILE A 58 8.35 12.34 -3.72
N ALA A 59 7.48 12.31 -4.72
CA ALA A 59 7.76 11.73 -6.03
C ALA A 59 8.84 12.56 -6.77
N THR A 60 8.62 13.86 -6.94
CA THR A 60 9.54 14.76 -7.66
C THR A 60 10.90 14.90 -6.98
N GLY A 61 10.93 14.88 -5.64
CA GLY A 61 12.15 14.92 -4.84
C GLY A 61 12.82 13.55 -4.67
N ASN A 62 12.25 12.47 -5.18
CA ASN A 62 12.69 11.08 -4.95
C ASN A 62 12.98 10.80 -3.46
N LEU A 63 12.08 11.26 -2.58
CA LEU A 63 12.32 11.21 -1.13
C LEU A 63 12.27 9.77 -0.57
N TRP A 64 11.70 8.82 -1.31
CA TRP A 64 11.78 7.39 -0.97
C TRP A 64 13.11 6.74 -1.34
N GLY A 65 13.98 7.45 -2.09
CA GLY A 65 15.40 7.17 -2.21
C GLY A 65 15.75 5.89 -2.98
N SER A 66 14.92 5.44 -3.92
CA SER A 66 15.33 4.41 -4.88
C SER A 66 16.00 5.05 -6.10
N SER A 67 17.07 4.42 -6.58
CA SER A 67 17.73 4.83 -7.82
C SER A 67 17.00 4.32 -9.08
N GLU A 68 15.98 3.48 -8.91
CA GLU A 68 15.28 2.80 -10.01
C GLU A 68 13.83 3.31 -10.18
N SER A 69 13.16 3.63 -9.07
CA SER A 69 11.73 3.98 -9.07
C SER A 69 11.45 5.18 -8.18
N LEU A 70 10.69 6.14 -8.67
CA LEU A 70 10.19 7.29 -7.88
C LEU A 70 9.18 6.83 -6.80
N SER A 71 8.55 5.67 -7.02
CA SER A 71 7.65 5.03 -6.05
C SER A 71 8.40 4.25 -4.95
N GLY A 72 9.73 4.38 -4.89
CA GLY A 72 10.57 3.83 -3.85
C GLY A 72 11.01 2.38 -4.07
N ALA A 73 11.82 1.88 -3.14
CA ALA A 73 12.44 0.56 -3.25
C ALA A 73 11.44 -0.61 -3.30
N GLY A 74 10.21 -0.44 -2.80
CA GLY A 74 9.14 -1.43 -2.92
C GLY A 74 8.70 -1.70 -4.36
N SER A 75 8.97 -0.74 -5.26
CA SER A 75 8.60 -0.79 -6.68
C SER A 75 9.77 -1.14 -7.60
N GLU A 76 10.93 -1.56 -7.07
CA GLU A 76 12.04 -2.04 -7.87
C GLU A 76 11.68 -3.37 -8.57
N ILE A 77 12.12 -3.54 -9.83
CA ILE A 77 11.77 -4.69 -10.69
C ILE A 77 12.11 -6.03 -10.03
N LEU A 78 13.29 -6.13 -9.41
CA LEU A 78 13.72 -7.37 -8.75
C LEU A 78 12.86 -7.69 -7.51
N ARG A 79 12.43 -6.66 -6.78
CA ARG A 79 11.64 -6.83 -5.55
C ARG A 79 10.19 -7.21 -5.83
N THR A 80 9.69 -6.89 -7.00
CA THR A 80 8.31 -7.15 -7.43
C THR A 80 8.15 -8.43 -8.24
N GLU A 81 9.23 -9.14 -8.57
CA GLU A 81 9.21 -10.30 -9.49
C GLU A 81 8.18 -11.36 -9.08
N ARG A 82 8.24 -11.83 -7.82
CA ARG A 82 7.29 -12.84 -7.31
C ARG A 82 5.85 -12.35 -7.31
N TYR A 83 5.68 -11.09 -6.91
CA TYR A 83 4.35 -10.49 -6.89
C TYR A 83 3.77 -10.35 -8.30
N ARG A 84 4.56 -9.90 -9.28
CA ARG A 84 4.15 -9.81 -10.69
C ARG A 84 3.64 -11.13 -11.22
N GLU A 85 4.41 -12.21 -10.99
CA GLU A 85 3.99 -13.56 -11.43
C GLU A 85 2.68 -13.99 -10.76
N ALA A 86 2.52 -13.71 -9.48
CA ALA A 86 1.30 -14.04 -8.75
C ALA A 86 0.10 -13.20 -9.23
N LEU A 87 0.30 -11.92 -9.51
CA LEU A 87 -0.72 -11.01 -10.05
C LEU A 87 -1.20 -11.47 -11.43
N ILE A 88 -0.27 -11.78 -12.34
CA ILE A 88 -0.60 -12.27 -13.69
C ILE A 88 -1.44 -13.53 -13.62
N ARG A 89 -1.04 -14.51 -12.79
CA ARG A 89 -1.83 -15.74 -12.58
C ARG A 89 -3.22 -15.43 -12.03
N LEU A 90 -3.32 -14.60 -11.01
CA LEU A 90 -4.63 -14.25 -10.42
C LEU A 90 -5.56 -13.60 -11.44
N VAL A 91 -5.06 -12.65 -12.23
CA VAL A 91 -5.84 -11.95 -13.26
C VAL A 91 -6.40 -12.95 -14.26
N GLN A 92 -5.57 -13.91 -14.72
CA GLN A 92 -5.97 -14.96 -15.64
C GLN A 92 -6.99 -15.92 -15.02
N GLU A 93 -6.74 -16.41 -13.81
CA GLU A 93 -7.60 -17.36 -13.09
C GLU A 93 -8.98 -16.77 -12.75
N ARG A 94 -9.02 -15.47 -12.39
CA ARG A 94 -10.27 -14.78 -12.06
C ARG A 94 -10.99 -14.23 -13.30
N GLY A 95 -10.33 -14.21 -14.45
CA GLY A 95 -10.87 -13.65 -15.68
C GLY A 95 -11.12 -12.14 -15.58
N PHE A 96 -10.29 -11.41 -14.83
CA PHE A 96 -10.38 -9.96 -14.77
C PHE A 96 -10.03 -9.35 -16.13
N ARG A 97 -10.92 -8.48 -16.64
CA ARG A 97 -10.77 -7.82 -17.94
C ARG A 97 -10.45 -6.33 -17.82
N SER A 98 -10.54 -5.77 -16.64
CA SER A 98 -10.17 -4.38 -16.39
C SER A 98 -9.59 -4.22 -14.99
N MET A 99 -8.60 -3.34 -14.87
CA MET A 99 -7.91 -3.03 -13.62
C MET A 99 -7.78 -1.52 -13.46
N PHE A 100 -8.19 -1.01 -12.33
CA PHE A 100 -7.88 0.34 -11.89
C PHE A 100 -6.77 0.28 -10.84
N ASP A 101 -5.60 0.82 -11.17
CA ASP A 101 -4.40 0.81 -10.33
C ASP A 101 -4.22 2.17 -9.66
N ALA A 102 -4.57 2.28 -8.40
CA ALA A 102 -4.48 3.54 -7.67
C ALA A 102 -4.02 3.30 -6.21
N PRO A 103 -2.84 3.84 -5.84
CA PRO A 103 -1.94 4.65 -6.65
C PRO A 103 -1.12 3.81 -7.64
N CYS A 104 -0.96 4.29 -8.87
CA CYS A 104 -0.18 3.60 -9.90
C CYS A 104 1.33 3.88 -9.81
N GLY A 105 1.72 4.95 -9.11
CA GLY A 105 3.11 5.38 -9.03
C GLY A 105 3.71 5.67 -10.42
N ASP A 106 5.00 5.33 -10.58
CA ASP A 106 5.77 5.56 -11.82
C ASP A 106 5.72 4.38 -12.82
N LEU A 107 4.86 3.39 -12.63
CA LEU A 107 4.74 2.18 -13.45
C LEU A 107 6.06 1.39 -13.61
N ASN A 108 7.05 1.58 -12.77
CA ASN A 108 8.38 0.97 -12.94
C ASN A 108 8.34 -0.56 -13.12
N TRP A 109 7.42 -1.25 -12.47
CA TRP A 109 7.27 -2.70 -12.57
C TRP A 109 5.95 -3.14 -13.22
N MET A 110 4.87 -2.33 -13.08
CA MET A 110 3.55 -2.73 -13.55
C MET A 110 3.50 -2.90 -15.07
N HIS A 111 4.22 -2.07 -15.83
CA HIS A 111 4.27 -2.20 -17.29
C HIS A 111 4.73 -3.60 -17.74
N LEU A 112 5.69 -4.23 -17.01
CA LEU A 112 6.15 -5.60 -17.29
C LEU A 112 5.08 -6.66 -17.00
N ALA A 113 4.17 -6.39 -16.07
CA ALA A 113 3.03 -7.27 -15.81
C ALA A 113 1.96 -7.12 -16.89
N LEU A 114 1.69 -5.87 -17.31
CA LEU A 114 0.70 -5.55 -18.35
C LEU A 114 1.03 -6.21 -19.69
N GLU A 115 2.30 -6.34 -20.06
CA GLU A 115 2.72 -7.08 -21.27
C GLU A 115 2.22 -8.54 -21.30
N LYS A 116 1.85 -9.11 -20.13
CA LYS A 116 1.44 -10.52 -19.97
C LYS A 116 -0.02 -10.66 -19.52
N MET A 117 -0.73 -9.56 -19.35
CA MET A 117 -2.13 -9.53 -18.91
C MET A 117 -3.01 -8.93 -20.02
N ASP A 118 -4.10 -9.61 -20.35
CA ASP A 118 -5.15 -9.09 -21.26
C ASP A 118 -6.19 -8.32 -20.45
N VAL A 119 -5.83 -7.08 -20.03
CA VAL A 119 -6.68 -6.22 -19.20
C VAL A 119 -6.74 -4.80 -19.77
N ASP A 120 -7.90 -4.19 -19.74
CA ASP A 120 -8.06 -2.74 -19.89
C ASP A 120 -7.55 -2.09 -18.59
N TYR A 121 -6.41 -1.40 -18.71
CA TYR A 121 -5.72 -0.80 -17.57
C TYR A 121 -5.96 0.70 -17.52
N GLU A 122 -6.25 1.18 -16.32
CA GLU A 122 -6.28 2.60 -16.01
C GLU A 122 -5.52 2.87 -14.73
N GLY A 123 -4.52 3.77 -14.78
CA GLY A 123 -3.71 4.20 -13.64
C GLY A 123 -4.25 5.48 -13.02
N GLY A 124 -4.34 5.52 -11.70
CA GLY A 124 -4.66 6.72 -10.93
C GLY A 124 -3.57 7.03 -9.92
N ASP A 125 -3.20 8.28 -9.77
CA ASP A 125 -2.31 8.73 -8.70
C ASP A 125 -2.67 10.15 -8.25
N ILE A 126 -2.42 10.46 -6.99
CA ILE A 126 -2.67 11.79 -6.44
C ILE A 126 -1.62 12.81 -6.90
N SER A 127 -0.45 12.36 -7.37
CA SER A 127 0.65 13.19 -7.87
C SER A 127 0.46 13.52 -9.35
N PRO A 128 0.20 14.80 -9.72
CA PRO A 128 0.09 15.20 -11.12
C PRO A 128 1.38 14.92 -11.90
N SER A 129 2.53 15.11 -11.27
CA SER A 129 3.84 14.91 -11.91
C SER A 129 4.05 13.45 -12.33
N LEU A 130 3.57 12.47 -11.54
CA LEU A 130 3.61 11.05 -11.92
C LEU A 130 2.64 10.75 -13.06
N ILE A 131 1.45 11.35 -13.05
CA ILE A 131 0.45 11.19 -14.11
C ILE A 131 0.99 11.72 -15.44
N ASP A 132 1.52 12.94 -15.45
CA ASP A 132 2.10 13.55 -16.65
C ASP A 132 3.25 12.69 -17.21
N MET A 133 4.17 12.27 -16.34
CA MET A 133 5.30 11.41 -16.73
C MET A 133 4.81 10.06 -17.30
N ASN A 134 3.83 9.42 -16.68
CA ASN A 134 3.30 8.15 -17.16
C ASN A 134 2.57 8.31 -18.50
N GLN A 135 1.81 9.39 -18.69
CA GLN A 135 1.14 9.68 -19.96
C GLN A 135 2.14 9.89 -21.11
N GLU A 136 3.30 10.51 -20.83
CA GLU A 136 4.37 10.65 -21.82
C GLU A 136 5.07 9.31 -22.13
N ARG A 137 5.31 8.49 -21.10
CA ARG A 137 6.04 7.21 -21.24
C ARG A 137 5.19 6.09 -21.85
N PHE A 138 3.89 6.09 -21.59
CA PHE A 138 2.94 5.04 -21.97
C PHE A 138 1.67 5.65 -22.59
N PRO A 139 1.79 6.30 -23.77
CA PRO A 139 0.67 7.03 -24.38
C PRO A 139 -0.52 6.15 -24.78
N GLU A 140 -0.35 4.84 -24.84
CA GLU A 140 -1.40 3.86 -25.10
C GLU A 140 -2.24 3.51 -23.87
N LEU A 141 -1.76 3.84 -22.66
CA LEU A 141 -2.46 3.59 -21.42
C LEU A 141 -3.22 4.84 -20.96
N LYS A 142 -4.21 4.64 -20.11
CA LYS A 142 -4.99 5.73 -19.51
C LYS A 142 -4.47 6.06 -18.13
N PHE A 143 -4.31 7.36 -17.84
CA PHE A 143 -3.93 7.85 -16.53
C PHE A 143 -4.81 9.01 -16.12
N ILE A 144 -5.17 9.06 -14.82
CA ILE A 144 -5.94 10.15 -14.23
C ILE A 144 -5.32 10.59 -12.92
N GLU A 145 -5.39 11.88 -12.62
CA GLU A 145 -5.17 12.35 -11.27
C GLU A 145 -6.32 11.83 -10.39
N PHE A 146 -6.01 11.16 -9.28
CA PHE A 146 -7.01 10.46 -8.49
C PHE A 146 -6.66 10.41 -7.00
N ASP A 147 -7.55 10.96 -6.17
CA ASP A 147 -7.50 10.82 -4.72
C ASP A 147 -8.41 9.66 -4.28
N ILE A 148 -7.79 8.55 -3.85
CA ILE A 148 -8.53 7.36 -3.40
C ILE A 148 -9.47 7.64 -2.22
N THR A 149 -9.27 8.74 -1.50
CA THR A 149 -10.08 9.10 -0.32
C THR A 149 -11.39 9.81 -0.67
N GLY A 150 -11.51 10.39 -1.87
CA GLY A 150 -12.64 11.26 -2.22
C GLY A 150 -13.16 11.15 -3.63
N ASP A 151 -12.33 10.87 -4.62
CA ASP A 151 -12.75 10.84 -6.01
C ASP A 151 -13.57 9.59 -6.34
N PRO A 152 -14.58 9.69 -7.21
CA PRO A 152 -15.41 8.54 -7.59
C PRO A 152 -14.58 7.54 -8.41
N PHE A 153 -14.52 6.29 -7.96
CA PHE A 153 -13.82 5.23 -8.68
C PHE A 153 -14.39 5.00 -10.08
N PRO A 154 -13.54 4.84 -11.10
CA PRO A 154 -13.99 4.41 -12.44
C PRO A 154 -14.48 2.96 -12.40
N ALA A 155 -15.14 2.53 -13.47
CA ALA A 155 -15.58 1.15 -13.60
C ALA A 155 -14.39 0.21 -13.87
N ALA A 156 -14.23 -0.82 -13.05
CA ALA A 156 -13.21 -1.85 -13.24
C ALA A 156 -13.64 -3.18 -12.59
N HIS A 157 -12.97 -4.29 -12.93
CA HIS A 157 -13.16 -5.56 -12.22
C HIS A 157 -12.40 -5.59 -10.90
N VAL A 158 -11.28 -4.92 -10.81
CA VAL A 158 -10.45 -4.89 -9.60
C VAL A 158 -9.78 -3.54 -9.40
N TRP A 159 -9.82 -3.04 -8.17
CA TRP A 159 -8.96 -1.97 -7.69
C TRP A 159 -7.66 -2.58 -7.19
N HIS A 160 -6.54 -2.19 -7.77
CA HIS A 160 -5.20 -2.54 -7.31
C HIS A 160 -4.65 -1.38 -6.47
N CYS A 161 -4.31 -1.66 -5.21
CA CYS A 161 -3.81 -0.69 -4.23
C CYS A 161 -2.59 -1.25 -3.51
N ARG A 162 -1.47 -1.28 -4.21
CA ARG A 162 -0.23 -1.79 -3.64
C ARG A 162 0.63 -0.66 -3.07
N ASP A 163 1.19 -0.93 -1.89
CA ASP A 163 2.15 -0.05 -1.19
C ASP A 163 1.66 1.39 -0.94
N CYS A 164 0.34 1.53 -0.63
CA CYS A 164 -0.32 2.81 -0.42
C CYS A 164 -0.77 3.03 1.04
N LEU A 165 -1.70 2.22 1.54
CA LEU A 165 -2.44 2.51 2.77
C LEU A 165 -1.56 2.60 4.02
N PHE A 166 -0.38 2.07 4.00
CA PHE A 166 0.58 2.19 5.10
C PHE A 166 1.31 3.55 5.13
N HIS A 167 1.05 4.42 4.15
CA HIS A 167 1.46 5.82 4.13
C HIS A 167 0.37 6.79 4.57
N LEU A 168 -0.85 6.30 4.82
CA LEU A 168 -2.02 7.12 5.15
C LEU A 168 -2.35 7.04 6.64
N SER A 169 -2.92 8.11 7.19
CA SER A 169 -3.53 8.10 8.53
C SER A 169 -4.67 7.07 8.62
N TYR A 170 -5.08 6.70 9.83
CA TYR A 170 -6.25 5.83 10.00
C TYR A 170 -7.51 6.43 9.38
N ARG A 171 -7.68 7.75 9.52
CA ARG A 171 -8.78 8.48 8.90
C ARG A 171 -8.78 8.32 7.39
N ASP A 172 -7.64 8.52 6.75
CA ASP A 172 -7.56 8.48 5.29
C ASP A 172 -7.65 7.04 4.75
N VAL A 173 -7.16 6.05 5.50
CA VAL A 173 -7.42 4.63 5.19
C VAL A 173 -8.92 4.32 5.27
N ASP A 174 -9.62 4.77 6.32
CA ASP A 174 -11.07 4.58 6.46
C ASP A 174 -11.84 5.27 5.32
N LEU A 175 -11.46 6.50 4.97
CA LEU A 175 -12.04 7.22 3.83
C LEU A 175 -11.84 6.48 2.51
N ALA A 176 -10.64 6.00 2.22
CA ALA A 176 -10.34 5.24 1.01
C ALA A 176 -11.14 3.94 0.93
N LEU A 177 -11.21 3.18 2.03
CA LEU A 177 -12.00 1.95 2.08
C LEU A 177 -13.51 2.21 1.94
N ARG A 178 -14.03 3.28 2.55
CA ARG A 178 -15.45 3.70 2.39
C ARG A 178 -15.75 4.21 0.98
N ASN A 179 -14.81 4.92 0.38
CA ASN A 179 -14.94 5.38 -0.99
C ASN A 179 -15.01 4.18 -1.96
N PHE A 180 -14.09 3.23 -1.82
CA PHE A 180 -14.13 1.96 -2.56
C PHE A 180 -15.44 1.19 -2.32
N ALA A 181 -15.92 1.09 -1.08
CA ALA A 181 -17.16 0.39 -0.75
C ALA A 181 -18.42 0.99 -1.43
N LYS A 182 -18.37 2.27 -1.84
CA LYS A 182 -19.44 2.94 -2.61
C LYS A 182 -19.31 2.72 -4.11
N SER A 183 -18.18 2.28 -4.61
CA SER A 183 -17.94 2.04 -6.03
C SER A 183 -18.66 0.79 -6.53
N ASP A 184 -18.65 0.58 -7.85
CA ASP A 184 -19.16 -0.66 -8.46
C ASP A 184 -18.06 -1.71 -8.67
N ILE A 185 -16.81 -1.44 -8.30
CA ILE A 185 -15.70 -2.37 -8.43
C ILE A 185 -15.89 -3.54 -7.46
N PRO A 186 -15.99 -4.80 -7.92
CA PRO A 186 -16.30 -5.93 -7.05
C PRO A 186 -15.15 -6.39 -6.16
N TYR A 187 -13.90 -6.13 -6.53
CA TYR A 187 -12.72 -6.63 -5.84
C TYR A 187 -11.67 -5.55 -5.60
N ALA A 188 -10.92 -5.68 -4.51
CA ALA A 188 -9.73 -4.88 -4.23
C ALA A 188 -8.53 -5.76 -3.89
N LEU A 189 -7.38 -5.46 -4.49
CA LEU A 189 -6.07 -6.03 -4.16
C LEU A 189 -5.30 -5.02 -3.31
N ILE A 190 -5.09 -5.29 -2.04
CA ILE A 190 -4.52 -4.32 -1.09
C ILE A 190 -3.36 -4.92 -0.32
N THR A 191 -2.24 -4.18 -0.20
CA THR A 191 -1.08 -4.57 0.62
C THR A 191 -1.46 -4.68 2.09
N ASN A 192 -1.06 -5.77 2.72
CA ASN A 192 -1.25 -6.04 4.14
C ASN A 192 -0.03 -6.68 4.77
N HIS A 193 0.33 -6.25 5.98
CA HIS A 193 1.42 -6.83 6.75
C HIS A 193 0.91 -7.88 7.75
N ARG A 194 1.80 -8.79 8.15
CA ARG A 194 1.52 -9.83 9.15
C ARG A 194 2.42 -9.67 10.37
N GLY A 195 1.98 -10.24 11.48
CA GLY A 195 2.81 -10.32 12.70
C GLY A 195 2.77 -9.06 13.55
N LEU A 196 1.90 -8.10 13.26
CA LEU A 196 1.67 -6.95 14.12
C LEU A 196 0.85 -7.37 15.36
N ILE A 197 1.22 -6.86 16.53
CA ILE A 197 0.40 -6.99 17.75
C ILE A 197 -0.80 -6.04 17.65
N ARG A 198 -0.54 -4.80 17.19
CA ARG A 198 -1.54 -3.74 16.98
C ARG A 198 -1.10 -2.83 15.85
N ASN A 199 -2.06 -2.16 15.24
CA ASN A 199 -1.76 -1.03 14.38
C ASN A 199 -1.36 0.20 15.22
N VAL A 200 -0.66 1.15 14.59
CA VAL A 200 -0.32 2.46 15.14
C VAL A 200 -0.72 3.50 14.12
N ASP A 201 -1.34 4.59 14.53
CA ASP A 201 -1.67 5.67 13.61
C ASP A 201 -0.45 6.51 13.23
N ILE A 202 -0.51 7.13 12.07
CA ILE A 202 0.48 8.07 11.56
C ILE A 202 -0.23 9.22 10.86
N GLU A 203 0.50 10.26 10.59
CA GLU A 203 0.08 11.28 9.65
C GLU A 203 0.30 10.83 8.22
N THR A 204 -0.62 11.21 7.33
CA THR A 204 -0.54 10.92 5.90
C THR A 204 0.74 11.50 5.29
N GLY A 205 1.42 10.69 4.48
CA GLY A 205 2.78 10.93 3.99
C GLY A 205 3.88 10.32 4.85
N GLY A 206 3.54 9.80 6.04
CA GLY A 206 4.44 9.02 6.87
C GLY A 206 4.60 7.58 6.39
N TRP A 207 5.10 6.72 7.27
CA TRP A 207 5.27 5.30 6.98
C TRP A 207 5.07 4.45 8.24
N ARG A 208 4.31 3.36 8.13
CA ARG A 208 4.16 2.33 9.16
C ARG A 208 3.86 0.96 8.56
N TYR A 209 4.01 -0.10 9.33
CA TYR A 209 3.37 -1.38 9.01
C TYR A 209 1.86 -1.30 9.33
N ILE A 210 1.01 -1.90 8.50
CA ILE A 210 -0.44 -1.96 8.71
C ILE A 210 -0.96 -3.38 8.54
N ASP A 211 -1.81 -3.83 9.46
CA ASP A 211 -2.59 -5.05 9.31
C ASP A 211 -4.08 -4.68 9.29
N LEU A 212 -4.67 -4.63 8.10
CA LEU A 212 -6.08 -4.30 7.89
C LEU A 212 -7.05 -5.29 8.55
N ARG A 213 -6.56 -6.47 8.94
CA ARG A 213 -7.37 -7.47 9.64
C ARG A 213 -7.46 -7.22 11.15
N ARG A 214 -6.79 -6.19 11.64
CA ARG A 214 -6.80 -5.76 13.05
C ARG A 214 -7.46 -4.41 13.21
N ALA A 215 -7.87 -4.11 14.45
CA ALA A 215 -8.38 -2.79 14.78
C ALA A 215 -7.42 -1.66 14.31
N PRO A 216 -7.97 -0.56 13.84
CA PRO A 216 -9.40 -0.21 13.79
C PRO A 216 -10.17 -0.79 12.58
N PHE A 217 -9.52 -1.39 11.59
CA PHE A 217 -10.14 -1.75 10.29
C PHE A 217 -10.91 -3.07 10.33
N ASN A 218 -10.41 -4.08 11.03
CA ASN A 218 -11.06 -5.39 11.27
C ASN A 218 -11.59 -6.09 10.02
N LEU A 219 -10.89 -5.95 8.88
CA LEU A 219 -11.26 -6.68 7.67
C LEU A 219 -11.18 -8.19 7.91
N PRO A 220 -12.08 -8.99 7.32
CA PRO A 220 -11.99 -10.44 7.37
C PRO A 220 -10.76 -10.96 6.61
N ALA A 221 -10.52 -12.25 6.66
CA ALA A 221 -9.50 -12.85 5.81
C ALA A 221 -9.81 -12.59 4.33
N PRO A 222 -8.82 -12.20 3.50
CA PRO A 222 -9.02 -12.04 2.07
C PRO A 222 -9.31 -13.40 1.41
N GLU A 223 -9.96 -13.38 0.25
CA GLU A 223 -10.21 -14.61 -0.53
C GLU A 223 -8.90 -15.23 -1.04
N THR A 224 -7.95 -14.41 -1.39
CA THR A 224 -6.64 -14.84 -1.91
C THR A 224 -5.55 -13.95 -1.33
N MET A 225 -4.37 -14.51 -1.11
CA MET A 225 -3.18 -13.77 -0.64
C MET A 225 -2.06 -14.00 -1.65
N LEU A 226 -1.61 -12.93 -2.29
CA LEU A 226 -0.45 -12.96 -3.18
C LEU A 226 0.81 -12.65 -2.39
N ASP A 227 1.82 -13.49 -2.51
CA ASP A 227 3.11 -13.27 -1.84
C ASP A 227 3.81 -12.03 -2.39
N ASP A 228 4.09 -11.08 -1.50
CA ASP A 228 4.81 -9.84 -1.80
C ASP A 228 5.96 -9.64 -0.80
N TYR A 229 6.43 -10.73 -0.21
CA TYR A 229 7.47 -10.71 0.81
C TYR A 229 8.86 -10.61 0.19
N ASN A 230 9.63 -9.65 0.67
CA ASN A 230 11.05 -9.53 0.38
C ASN A 230 11.88 -9.87 1.64
N PRO A 231 12.93 -10.71 1.51
CA PRO A 231 13.79 -11.05 2.64
C PRO A 231 14.37 -9.82 3.33
N GLY A 232 14.15 -9.72 4.65
CA GLY A 232 14.59 -8.58 5.45
C GLY A 232 13.47 -7.59 5.82
N ASP A 233 12.32 -7.68 5.17
CA ASP A 233 11.13 -6.90 5.52
C ASP A 233 10.21 -7.67 6.49
N LEU A 234 9.19 -7.00 7.03
CA LEU A 234 8.11 -7.69 7.72
C LEU A 234 7.33 -8.55 6.70
N PRO A 235 6.89 -9.76 7.09
CA PRO A 235 6.05 -10.56 6.21
C PRO A 235 4.82 -9.79 5.76
N ARG A 236 4.63 -9.71 4.44
CA ARG A 236 3.51 -9.02 3.82
C ARG A 236 2.97 -9.82 2.64
N TYR A 237 1.77 -9.46 2.23
CA TYR A 237 1.08 -10.00 1.06
C TYR A 237 0.18 -8.90 0.48
N VAL A 238 -0.25 -9.08 -0.76
CA VAL A 238 -1.37 -8.34 -1.31
C VAL A 238 -2.60 -9.24 -1.24
N GLY A 239 -3.60 -8.80 -0.49
CA GLY A 239 -4.84 -9.56 -0.28
C GLY A 239 -5.91 -9.16 -1.29
N LEU A 240 -6.66 -10.15 -1.79
CA LEU A 240 -7.86 -9.94 -2.59
C LEU A 240 -9.08 -9.97 -1.67
N TRP A 241 -9.75 -8.83 -1.50
CA TRP A 241 -11.03 -8.71 -0.81
C TRP A 241 -12.14 -8.38 -1.78
N THR A 242 -13.32 -8.92 -1.53
CA THR A 242 -14.54 -8.42 -2.20
C THR A 242 -14.95 -7.09 -1.61
N ARG A 243 -15.58 -6.24 -2.42
CA ARG A 243 -16.22 -5.00 -1.95
C ARG A 243 -17.22 -5.27 -0.80
N LYS A 244 -17.95 -6.39 -0.86
CA LYS A 244 -18.90 -6.80 0.19
C LYS A 244 -18.19 -7.05 1.53
N GLN A 245 -17.04 -7.73 1.54
CA GLN A 245 -16.25 -7.97 2.75
C GLN A 245 -15.82 -6.67 3.40
N ILE A 246 -15.32 -5.72 2.59
CA ILE A 246 -14.88 -4.40 3.07
C ILE A 246 -16.09 -3.60 3.61
N ALA A 247 -17.18 -3.51 2.87
CA ALA A 247 -18.38 -2.80 3.28
C ALA A 247 -18.97 -3.34 4.59
N GLN A 248 -18.97 -4.65 4.78
CA GLN A 248 -19.47 -5.30 6.00
C GLN A 248 -18.59 -4.97 7.22
N ALA A 249 -17.26 -5.00 7.08
CA ALA A 249 -16.35 -4.63 8.16
C ALA A 249 -16.54 -3.16 8.58
N LEU A 250 -16.66 -2.25 7.62
CA LEU A 250 -16.87 -0.82 7.89
C LEU A 250 -18.24 -0.51 8.54
N SER A 251 -19.25 -1.36 8.34
CA SER A 251 -20.56 -1.23 8.99
C SER A 251 -20.54 -1.71 10.43
N GLY A 252 -19.72 -2.70 10.77
CA GLY A 252 -19.53 -3.22 12.13
C GLY A 252 -18.89 -2.22 13.08
N ASP A 253 -17.90 -1.47 12.62
CA ASP A 253 -17.23 -0.44 13.44
C ASP A 253 -18.16 0.74 13.80
N GLY A 254 -19.10 1.07 12.91
CA GLY A 254 -20.11 2.09 13.20
C GLY A 254 -21.07 1.72 14.35
N GLN A 255 -21.26 0.45 14.64
CA GLN A 255 -22.06 -0.01 15.80
C GLN A 255 -21.22 -0.04 17.09
N ALA A 256 -19.95 -0.44 17.03
CA ALA A 256 -19.06 -0.46 18.19
C ALA A 256 -18.74 0.96 18.69
N ASN A 257 -18.47 1.92 17.80
CA ASN A 257 -18.22 3.30 18.20
C ASN A 257 -19.46 4.01 18.76
N ARG A 258 -20.66 3.75 18.23
CA ARG A 258 -21.91 4.29 18.81
C ARG A 258 -22.22 3.70 20.17
N ALA A 259 -21.86 2.44 20.42
CA ALA A 259 -22.01 1.83 21.73
C ALA A 259 -21.08 2.45 22.78
N LEU A 260 -19.82 2.74 22.41
CA LEU A 260 -18.85 3.41 23.29
C LEU A 260 -19.23 4.88 23.58
N GLU A 261 -19.76 5.60 22.60
CA GLU A 261 -20.26 6.97 22.80
C GLU A 261 -21.52 7.01 23.66
N ALA A 262 -22.38 5.98 23.59
CA ALA A 262 -23.58 5.86 24.43
C ALA A 262 -23.25 5.49 25.89
N GLU A 263 -22.21 4.69 26.13
CA GLU A 263 -21.75 4.32 27.49
C GLU A 263 -20.95 5.44 28.17
N GLY A 264 -20.37 6.37 27.43
CA GLY A 264 -19.63 7.52 27.97
C GLY A 264 -20.46 8.73 28.38
N GLN A 265 -21.79 8.67 28.24
CA GLN A 265 -22.73 9.75 28.59
C GLN A 265 -23.58 9.47 29.85
N HIS A 266 -23.17 8.52 30.70
CA HIS A 266 -23.80 8.23 31.98
C HIS A 266 -22.89 8.48 33.16
#